data_ae7bcaf15737926fdf55119a3b0780cd
#
_entry.id   ae7bcaf15737926fdf55119a3b0780cd
#
_cell.length_a   1.000
_cell.length_b   1.000
_cell.length_c   1.000
_cell.angle_alpha   90.00
_cell.angle_beta   90.00
_cell.angle_gamma   90.00
#
_symmetry.space_group_name_H-M   'P 1'
#
loop_
_entity.id
_entity.type
_entity.pdbx_description
1 polymer ?
#
loop_
_entity_poly.entity_id
_entity_poly.type
_entity_poly.pdbx_seq_one_letter_code
_entity_poly.pdbx_strand_id
1 'polypeptide(L)'
;TNDGKTTLKSYNIVYLTNDGYDIVVDSKYDGKSGELVNDKQTYSTVTEAINSISTKNTERKVILVKNGTYEEKVTIQSPYISLIGEDSEKTILTYDAANGTINPNTGKNYGTSGSASITVKSKAIGFTAENLTIENSFVEQGNNNEQAVALNNQADESIFINTRFIGNQDTLLADASASVPARQYY
;
A
#
# COMPACT_ATOMS: atom_id res chain seq x y z
N THR A 1 -25.01 31.70 -7.79
CA THR A 1 -23.90 32.35 -7.09
C THR A 1 -23.32 31.37 -6.11
N ASN A 2 -22.14 30.82 -6.40
CA ASN A 2 -21.35 29.99 -5.50
C ASN A 2 -20.79 30.92 -4.41
N ASP A 3 -21.10 30.66 -3.15
CA ASP A 3 -20.73 31.50 -2.00
C ASP A 3 -19.28 31.33 -1.50
N GLY A 4 -18.43 30.73 -2.29
CA GLY A 4 -16.98 30.72 -2.06
C GLY A 4 -16.51 30.12 -0.73
N LYS A 5 -17.32 29.33 -0.02
CA LYS A 5 -16.90 28.65 1.20
C LYS A 5 -16.04 27.44 0.88
N THR A 6 -14.74 27.63 0.86
CA THR A 6 -13.77 26.54 0.90
C THR A 6 -13.71 26.00 2.32
N THR A 7 -14.26 24.83 2.55
CA THR A 7 -14.08 24.13 3.82
C THR A 7 -12.68 23.53 3.83
N LEU A 8 -11.75 24.17 4.52
CA LEU A 8 -10.45 23.57 4.83
C LEU A 8 -10.69 22.45 5.84
N LYS A 9 -10.64 21.19 5.40
CA LYS A 9 -10.50 20.07 6.32
C LYS A 9 -9.06 20.10 6.85
N SER A 10 -8.87 20.36 8.12
CA SER A 10 -7.58 20.16 8.77
C SER A 10 -7.35 18.67 8.93
N TYR A 11 -6.30 18.15 8.33
CA TYR A 11 -5.83 16.80 8.60
C TYR A 11 -4.85 16.86 9.76
N ASN A 12 -5.14 16.20 10.86
CA ASN A 12 -4.15 15.99 11.90
C ASN A 12 -3.17 14.93 11.40
N ILE A 13 -1.97 15.35 11.04
CA ILE A 13 -0.83 14.45 10.85
C ILE A 13 -0.45 13.97 12.26
N VAL A 14 -0.82 12.75 12.59
CA VAL A 14 -0.42 12.13 13.86
C VAL A 14 1.01 11.64 13.67
N TYR A 15 1.98 12.38 14.18
CA TYR A 15 3.31 11.84 14.36
C TYR A 15 3.23 10.69 15.36
N LEU A 16 3.52 9.48 14.91
CA LEU A 16 3.52 8.32 15.78
C LEU A 16 4.71 8.41 16.75
N THR A 17 4.40 8.68 18.01
CA THR A 17 5.26 8.23 19.11
C THR A 17 5.17 6.71 19.19
N ASN A 18 6.15 6.04 19.79
CA ASN A 18 6.26 4.57 19.86
C ASN A 18 4.99 3.80 20.29
N ASP A 19 3.94 4.48 20.74
CA ASP A 19 2.67 3.91 21.22
C ASP A 19 1.49 4.10 20.26
N GLY A 20 1.68 4.79 19.12
CA GLY A 20 0.59 5.21 18.23
C GLY A 20 0.21 4.21 17.12
N TYR A 21 0.63 2.93 17.18
CA TYR A 21 0.29 1.91 16.19
C TYR A 21 -0.52 0.75 16.82
N ASP A 22 -1.36 0.11 16.01
CA ASP A 22 -2.21 -1.01 16.41
C ASP A 22 -1.52 -2.36 16.14
N ILE A 23 -0.77 -2.45 15.04
CA ILE A 23 -0.19 -3.67 14.49
C ILE A 23 1.26 -3.43 14.13
N VAL A 24 2.10 -4.46 14.26
CA VAL A 24 3.50 -4.46 13.82
C VAL A 24 3.71 -5.49 12.72
N VAL A 25 4.46 -5.10 11.69
CA VAL A 25 5.02 -6.02 10.69
C VAL A 25 6.54 -6.00 10.79
N ASP A 26 7.13 -7.17 10.98
CA ASP A 26 8.57 -7.35 11.07
C ASP A 26 8.98 -8.57 10.23
N SER A 27 9.71 -8.36 9.14
CA SER A 27 10.15 -9.46 8.25
C SER A 27 11.05 -10.49 8.94
N LYS A 28 11.58 -10.17 10.13
CA LYS A 28 12.41 -11.05 10.95
C LYS A 28 11.63 -11.76 12.06
N TYR A 29 10.32 -11.47 12.17
CA TYR A 29 9.50 -12.11 13.17
C TYR A 29 9.25 -13.58 12.79
N ASP A 30 9.65 -14.48 13.68
CA ASP A 30 9.57 -15.94 13.55
C ASP A 30 8.53 -16.59 14.47
N GLY A 31 7.78 -15.77 15.21
CA GLY A 31 6.68 -16.23 16.07
C GLY A 31 5.40 -16.55 15.32
N LYS A 32 4.35 -16.83 16.06
CA LYS A 32 3.05 -17.13 15.46
C LYS A 32 2.40 -15.87 14.87
N SER A 33 1.98 -15.94 13.63
CA SER A 33 1.28 -14.83 12.93
C SER A 33 0.11 -14.30 13.75
N GLY A 34 0.09 -12.98 14.00
CA GLY A 34 -0.93 -12.29 14.78
C GLY A 34 -0.82 -12.46 16.30
N GLU A 35 0.24 -13.05 16.79
CA GLU A 35 0.50 -13.13 18.23
C GLU A 35 0.76 -11.75 18.83
N LEU A 36 0.39 -11.58 20.09
CA LEU A 36 0.65 -10.34 20.83
C LEU A 36 2.09 -10.29 21.31
N VAL A 37 2.87 -9.36 20.78
CA VAL A 37 4.21 -9.01 21.24
C VAL A 37 4.18 -7.58 21.76
N ASN A 38 4.47 -7.38 23.03
CA ASN A 38 4.34 -6.07 23.71
C ASN A 38 2.96 -5.42 23.46
N ASP A 39 1.89 -6.19 23.64
CA ASP A 39 0.50 -5.80 23.49
C ASP A 39 0.10 -5.39 22.04
N LYS A 40 0.91 -5.70 21.05
CA LYS A 40 0.63 -5.44 19.62
C LYS A 40 0.57 -6.75 18.83
N GLN A 41 -0.45 -6.90 17.99
CA GLN A 41 -0.48 -8.01 17.03
C GLN A 41 0.71 -7.88 16.07
N THR A 42 1.51 -8.94 15.96
CA THR A 42 2.74 -8.94 15.17
C THR A 42 2.67 -9.98 14.07
N TYR A 43 3.09 -9.58 12.87
CA TYR A 43 3.09 -10.38 11.66
C TYR A 43 4.46 -10.31 10.98
N SER A 44 4.82 -11.36 10.23
CA SER A 44 6.02 -11.35 9.40
C SER A 44 5.78 -10.75 8.01
N THR A 45 4.52 -10.65 7.57
CA THR A 45 4.15 -10.14 6.25
C THR A 45 3.13 -8.99 6.34
N VAL A 46 3.22 -8.06 5.38
CA VAL A 46 2.25 -6.96 5.24
C VAL A 46 0.87 -7.50 4.86
N THR A 47 0.85 -8.52 4.01
CA THR A 47 -0.39 -9.17 3.55
C THR A 47 -1.20 -9.75 4.70
N GLU A 48 -0.56 -10.47 5.64
CA GLU A 48 -1.26 -11.03 6.81
C GLU A 48 -1.78 -9.93 7.73
N ALA A 49 -0.98 -8.90 7.99
CA ALA A 49 -1.39 -7.77 8.82
C ALA A 49 -2.63 -7.05 8.23
N ILE A 50 -2.64 -6.78 6.93
CA ILE A 50 -3.78 -6.16 6.25
C ILE A 50 -5.01 -7.08 6.26
N ASN A 51 -4.83 -8.36 6.02
CA ASN A 51 -5.93 -9.34 6.00
C ASN A 51 -6.54 -9.60 7.39
N SER A 52 -5.84 -9.23 8.47
CA SER A 52 -6.40 -9.28 9.83
C SER A 52 -7.46 -8.20 10.08
N ILE A 53 -7.48 -7.15 9.27
CA ILE A 53 -8.40 -6.01 9.41
C ILE A 53 -9.65 -6.24 8.55
N SER A 54 -10.82 -6.11 9.17
CA SER A 54 -12.10 -6.27 8.48
C SER A 54 -12.26 -5.30 7.31
N THR A 55 -12.79 -5.80 6.18
CA THR A 55 -13.19 -4.95 5.04
C THR A 55 -14.38 -4.02 5.36
N LYS A 56 -14.99 -4.16 6.53
CA LYS A 56 -16.02 -3.27 7.09
C LYS A 56 -15.47 -2.36 8.18
N ASN A 57 -14.15 -2.23 8.26
CA ASN A 57 -13.50 -1.36 9.23
C ASN A 57 -13.98 0.09 9.10
N THR A 58 -14.21 0.76 10.22
CA THR A 58 -14.68 2.15 10.29
C THR A 58 -13.74 3.07 11.06
N GLU A 59 -12.69 2.52 11.65
CA GLU A 59 -11.71 3.24 12.43
C GLU A 59 -10.34 3.18 11.81
N ARG A 60 -9.53 4.23 12.01
CA ARG A 60 -8.13 4.22 11.56
C ARG A 60 -7.37 3.08 12.23
N LYS A 61 -6.75 2.23 11.42
CA LYS A 61 -5.80 1.20 11.87
C LYS A 61 -4.41 1.54 11.37
N VAL A 62 -3.49 1.63 12.30
CA VAL A 62 -2.11 2.00 12.03
C VAL A 62 -1.24 0.75 12.12
N ILE A 63 -0.53 0.46 11.03
CA ILE A 63 0.40 -0.65 10.91
C ILE A 63 1.81 -0.08 10.82
N LEU A 64 2.63 -0.33 11.83
CA LEU A 64 4.06 -0.07 11.77
C LEU A 64 4.75 -1.19 10.98
N VAL A 65 5.42 -0.82 9.91
CA VAL A 65 6.22 -1.73 9.09
C VAL A 65 7.69 -1.48 9.38
N LYS A 66 8.36 -2.43 10.01
CA LYS A 66 9.77 -2.31 10.35
C LYS A 66 10.67 -2.35 9.12
N ASN A 67 11.89 -1.87 9.28
CA ASN A 67 12.90 -1.92 8.24
C ASN A 67 13.11 -3.36 7.73
N GLY A 68 12.97 -3.54 6.44
CA GLY A 68 13.08 -4.82 5.76
C GLY A 68 12.59 -4.74 4.32
N THR A 69 12.88 -5.77 3.55
CA THR A 69 12.32 -5.96 2.20
C THR A 69 11.21 -6.99 2.29
N TYR A 70 10.02 -6.60 1.87
CA TYR A 70 8.80 -7.40 1.86
C TYR A 70 8.46 -7.71 0.41
N GLU A 71 8.83 -8.90 -0.04
CA GLU A 71 8.56 -9.37 -1.40
C GLU A 71 7.15 -9.97 -1.46
N GLU A 72 6.16 -9.10 -1.62
CA GLU A 72 4.76 -9.45 -1.53
C GLU A 72 3.91 -8.69 -2.56
N LYS A 73 2.89 -9.36 -3.07
CA LYS A 73 1.84 -8.73 -3.87
C LYS A 73 0.66 -8.36 -2.98
N VAL A 74 0.65 -7.11 -2.51
CA VAL A 74 -0.29 -6.64 -1.48
C VAL A 74 -1.55 -6.06 -2.11
N THR A 75 -2.72 -6.48 -1.61
CA THR A 75 -4.01 -5.89 -1.97
C THR A 75 -4.72 -5.35 -0.74
N ILE A 76 -4.99 -4.04 -0.74
CA ILE A 76 -5.65 -3.33 0.36
C ILE A 76 -7.11 -3.09 -0.02
N GLN A 77 -8.04 -3.64 0.78
CA GLN A 77 -9.48 -3.51 0.55
C GLN A 77 -10.21 -2.89 1.75
N SER A 78 -9.57 -2.88 2.92
CA SER A 78 -10.14 -2.35 4.14
C SER A 78 -9.93 -0.83 4.21
N PRO A 79 -10.96 -0.05 4.57
CA PRO A 79 -10.85 1.40 4.68
C PRO A 79 -10.04 1.81 5.91
N TYR A 80 -9.53 3.05 5.88
CA TYR A 80 -8.84 3.73 6.99
C TYR A 80 -7.59 3.00 7.50
N ILE A 81 -6.79 2.42 6.60
CA ILE A 81 -5.50 1.82 6.94
C ILE A 81 -4.39 2.85 6.74
N SER A 82 -3.48 2.93 7.70
CA SER A 82 -2.19 3.62 7.57
C SER A 82 -1.05 2.60 7.62
N LEU A 83 -0.23 2.56 6.58
CA LEU A 83 1.05 1.85 6.58
C LEU A 83 2.17 2.85 6.86
N ILE A 84 2.92 2.65 7.93
CA ILE A 84 3.99 3.55 8.33
C ILE A 84 5.29 2.77 8.45
N GLY A 85 6.24 3.08 7.57
CA GLY A 85 7.58 2.52 7.62
C GLY A 85 8.45 3.22 8.67
N GLU A 86 9.44 2.52 9.19
CA GLU A 86 10.43 3.13 10.07
C GLU A 86 11.37 4.08 9.30
N ASP A 87 11.67 3.78 8.03
CA ASP A 87 12.61 4.54 7.20
C ASP A 87 12.26 4.32 5.73
N SER A 88 12.07 5.41 4.98
CA SER A 88 11.65 5.35 3.58
C SER A 88 12.63 4.64 2.65
N GLU A 89 13.90 4.52 3.00
CA GLU A 89 14.91 3.83 2.20
C GLU A 89 15.13 2.38 2.61
N LYS A 90 14.65 2.00 3.80
CA LYS A 90 14.90 0.67 4.38
C LYS A 90 13.63 -0.16 4.58
N THR A 91 12.46 0.47 4.51
CA THR A 91 11.18 -0.23 4.53
C THR A 91 10.68 -0.34 3.09
N ILE A 92 10.89 -1.49 2.46
CA ILE A 92 10.66 -1.68 1.02
C ILE A 92 9.61 -2.75 0.82
N LEU A 93 8.49 -2.37 0.21
CA LEU A 93 7.45 -3.29 -0.27
C LEU A 93 7.64 -3.46 -1.76
N THR A 94 7.97 -4.67 -2.21
CA THR A 94 8.34 -4.95 -3.61
C THR A 94 7.69 -6.20 -4.14
N TYR A 95 7.54 -6.27 -5.46
CA TYR A 95 7.19 -7.48 -6.18
C TYR A 95 7.75 -7.41 -7.60
N ASP A 96 8.09 -8.57 -8.17
CA ASP A 96 8.61 -8.70 -9.52
C ASP A 96 7.50 -9.22 -10.45
N ALA A 97 6.82 -8.32 -11.15
CA ALA A 97 5.85 -8.70 -12.17
C ALA A 97 5.61 -7.57 -13.18
N ALA A 98 5.54 -7.93 -14.45
CA ALA A 98 5.10 -7.04 -15.52
C ALA A 98 3.72 -7.46 -16.06
N ASN A 99 3.17 -6.66 -16.96
CA ASN A 99 1.93 -6.94 -17.69
C ASN A 99 1.94 -8.35 -18.31
N GLY A 100 3.03 -8.72 -18.97
CA GLY A 100 3.21 -10.02 -19.64
C GLY A 100 3.57 -11.17 -18.70
N THR A 101 3.88 -10.93 -17.43
CA THR A 101 4.21 -11.98 -16.47
C THR A 101 3.00 -12.88 -16.22
N ILE A 102 3.20 -14.20 -16.24
CA ILE A 102 2.14 -15.16 -15.97
C ILE A 102 1.83 -15.17 -14.47
N ASN A 103 0.58 -14.90 -14.14
CA ASN A 103 0.06 -15.05 -12.78
C ASN A 103 -0.06 -16.55 -12.45
N PRO A 104 0.68 -17.05 -11.45
CA PRO A 104 0.69 -18.48 -11.12
C PRO A 104 -0.66 -19.02 -10.64
N ASN A 105 -1.54 -18.16 -10.13
CA ASN A 105 -2.85 -18.55 -9.63
C ASN A 105 -3.90 -18.71 -10.74
N THR A 106 -3.70 -18.05 -11.88
CA THR A 106 -4.72 -18.03 -12.96
C THR A 106 -4.21 -18.62 -14.27
N GLY A 107 -2.88 -18.75 -14.45
CA GLY A 107 -2.24 -19.14 -15.70
C GLY A 107 -2.34 -18.10 -16.82
N LYS A 108 -2.79 -16.88 -16.52
CA LYS A 108 -2.93 -15.76 -17.47
C LYS A 108 -1.95 -14.64 -17.14
N ASN A 109 -1.68 -13.77 -18.10
CA ASN A 109 -0.90 -12.56 -17.84
C ASN A 109 -1.56 -11.71 -16.75
N TYR A 110 -0.74 -11.04 -15.95
CA TYR A 110 -1.22 -10.10 -14.94
C TYR A 110 -1.99 -8.91 -15.54
N GLY A 111 -1.58 -8.44 -16.73
CA GLY A 111 -2.03 -7.15 -17.25
C GLY A 111 -1.40 -5.98 -16.51
N THR A 112 -1.46 -4.76 -17.07
CA THR A 112 -0.78 -3.59 -16.50
C THR A 112 -1.22 -3.35 -15.04
N SER A 113 -2.49 -3.15 -14.76
CA SER A 113 -2.96 -2.92 -13.39
C SER A 113 -2.77 -4.11 -12.46
N GLY A 114 -2.80 -5.31 -13.01
CA GLY A 114 -2.54 -6.56 -12.28
C GLY A 114 -1.08 -6.78 -11.93
N SER A 115 -0.11 -6.14 -12.60
CA SER A 115 1.32 -6.24 -12.28
C SER A 115 1.69 -5.53 -10.97
N ALA A 116 0.85 -4.62 -10.48
CA ALA A 116 1.14 -3.78 -9.32
C ALA A 116 1.62 -4.56 -8.10
N SER A 117 2.71 -4.12 -7.49
CA SER A 117 3.18 -4.65 -6.21
C SER A 117 2.18 -4.36 -5.10
N ILE A 118 1.67 -3.13 -5.04
CA ILE A 118 0.57 -2.76 -4.16
C ILE A 118 -0.64 -2.30 -4.97
N THR A 119 -1.79 -2.86 -4.64
CA THR A 119 -3.08 -2.39 -5.15
C THR A 119 -3.95 -1.89 -4.00
N VAL A 120 -4.28 -0.60 -4.02
CA VAL A 120 -5.25 0.00 -3.09
C VAL A 120 -6.61 0.06 -3.80
N LYS A 121 -7.53 -0.80 -3.40
CA LYS A 121 -8.85 -0.91 -4.03
C LYS A 121 -9.74 0.28 -3.70
N SER A 122 -10.71 0.59 -4.55
CA SER A 122 -11.66 1.70 -4.37
C SER A 122 -12.41 1.70 -3.04
N LYS A 123 -12.56 0.53 -2.40
CA LYS A 123 -13.17 0.39 -1.08
C LYS A 123 -12.25 0.80 0.08
N ALA A 124 -10.94 0.86 -0.14
CA ALA A 124 -9.95 1.22 0.86
C ALA A 124 -9.84 2.74 1.05
N ILE A 125 -10.98 3.41 1.19
CA ILE A 125 -11.04 4.87 1.36
C ILE A 125 -10.20 5.33 2.56
N GLY A 126 -9.54 6.47 2.43
CA GLY A 126 -8.72 7.05 3.48
C GLY A 126 -7.43 6.28 3.75
N PHE A 127 -6.89 5.57 2.76
CA PHE A 127 -5.58 4.91 2.87
C PHE A 127 -4.45 5.93 3.03
N THR A 128 -3.49 5.62 3.87
CA THR A 128 -2.27 6.43 4.04
C THR A 128 -1.04 5.55 4.00
N ALA A 129 0.00 5.99 3.30
CA ALA A 129 1.34 5.41 3.36
C ALA A 129 2.34 6.50 3.76
N GLU A 130 3.27 6.17 4.66
CA GLU A 130 4.28 7.10 5.14
C GLU A 130 5.61 6.41 5.39
N ASN A 131 6.74 7.09 5.08
CA ASN A 131 8.11 6.64 5.34
C ASN A 131 8.44 5.24 4.80
N LEU A 132 8.04 4.90 3.59
CA LEU A 132 8.33 3.61 2.97
C LEU A 132 8.57 3.72 1.47
N THR A 133 9.13 2.68 0.90
CA THR A 133 9.28 2.51 -0.54
C THR A 133 8.28 1.48 -1.06
N ILE A 134 7.60 1.82 -2.14
CA ILE A 134 6.79 0.90 -2.94
C ILE A 134 7.52 0.70 -4.27
N GLU A 135 7.92 -0.53 -4.55
CA GLU A 135 8.75 -0.87 -5.69
C GLU A 135 8.11 -1.96 -6.53
N ASN A 136 8.29 -1.88 -7.85
CA ASN A 136 8.20 -3.04 -8.70
C ASN A 136 9.61 -3.34 -9.23
N SER A 137 10.17 -4.47 -8.82
CA SER A 137 11.56 -4.84 -9.11
C SER A 137 11.75 -5.49 -10.48
N PHE A 138 10.70 -5.57 -11.31
CA PHE A 138 10.81 -6.12 -12.66
C PHE A 138 11.83 -5.34 -13.48
N VAL A 139 12.74 -6.09 -14.13
CA VAL A 139 13.76 -5.53 -15.01
C VAL A 139 13.32 -5.70 -16.46
N GLU A 140 13.16 -4.59 -17.17
CA GLU A 140 12.80 -4.58 -18.60
C GLU A 140 13.86 -5.30 -19.44
N GLN A 141 13.40 -6.11 -20.39
CA GLN A 141 14.22 -6.87 -21.35
C GLN A 141 14.12 -6.30 -22.77
N GLY A 142 13.37 -5.23 -22.98
CA GLY A 142 13.09 -4.65 -24.28
C GLY A 142 12.01 -5.40 -25.08
N ASN A 143 11.17 -6.17 -24.42
CA ASN A 143 10.05 -6.89 -25.02
C ASN A 143 8.76 -6.08 -24.98
N ASN A 144 7.68 -6.63 -25.53
CA ASN A 144 6.34 -6.08 -25.37
C ASN A 144 5.73 -6.48 -24.01
N ASN A 145 4.80 -5.65 -23.50
CA ASN A 145 4.06 -5.90 -22.27
C ASN A 145 4.92 -5.94 -20.99
N GLU A 146 5.88 -5.04 -20.89
CA GLU A 146 6.78 -4.90 -19.73
C GLU A 146 6.36 -3.79 -18.76
N GLN A 147 5.13 -3.24 -18.91
CA GLN A 147 4.57 -2.32 -17.91
C GLN A 147 4.55 -2.99 -16.54
N ALA A 148 5.20 -2.37 -15.56
CA ALA A 148 5.48 -2.96 -14.25
C ALA A 148 5.15 -1.95 -13.14
N VAL A 149 3.89 -1.96 -12.71
CA VAL A 149 3.33 -0.99 -11.76
C VAL A 149 3.86 -1.26 -10.36
N ALA A 150 4.39 -0.26 -9.69
CA ALA A 150 4.68 -0.35 -8.27
C ALA A 150 3.39 -0.15 -7.45
N LEU A 151 2.67 0.93 -7.70
CA LEU A 151 1.40 1.23 -7.03
C LEU A 151 0.25 1.41 -8.03
N ASN A 152 -0.82 0.62 -7.86
CA ASN A 152 -2.14 0.88 -8.45
C ASN A 152 -3.08 1.39 -7.36
N ASN A 153 -3.42 2.68 -7.40
CA ASN A 153 -4.28 3.32 -6.40
C ASN A 153 -5.63 3.69 -6.97
N GLN A 154 -6.68 3.02 -6.51
CA GLN A 154 -8.08 3.22 -6.91
C GLN A 154 -8.90 3.93 -5.82
N ALA A 155 -8.32 4.19 -4.64
CA ALA A 155 -9.07 4.66 -3.49
C ALA A 155 -9.17 6.19 -3.43
N ASP A 156 -10.31 6.67 -2.93
CA ASP A 156 -10.50 8.08 -2.56
C ASP A 156 -9.83 8.40 -1.22
N GLU A 157 -9.48 9.67 -1.01
CA GLU A 157 -8.84 10.19 0.20
C GLU A 157 -7.50 9.49 0.54
N SER A 158 -6.75 9.08 -0.49
CA SER A 158 -5.43 8.46 -0.30
C SER A 158 -4.34 9.51 -0.12
N ILE A 159 -3.43 9.28 0.83
CA ILE A 159 -2.32 10.19 1.14
C ILE A 159 -1.02 9.40 1.21
N PHE A 160 0.00 9.89 0.51
CA PHE A 160 1.35 9.34 0.51
C PHE A 160 2.35 10.42 0.97
N ILE A 161 3.03 10.17 2.08
CA ILE A 161 3.96 11.12 2.71
C ILE A 161 5.34 10.48 2.79
N ASN A 162 6.36 11.16 2.30
CA ASN A 162 7.73 10.62 2.28
C ASN A 162 7.77 9.18 1.76
N THR A 163 6.96 8.89 0.74
CA THR A 163 6.83 7.57 0.11
C THR A 163 7.55 7.60 -1.23
N ARG A 164 8.45 6.63 -1.44
CA ARG A 164 9.19 6.49 -2.69
C ARG A 164 8.46 5.49 -3.58
N PHE A 165 8.33 5.82 -4.87
CA PHE A 165 7.81 4.90 -5.89
C PHE A 165 8.93 4.56 -6.84
N ILE A 166 9.30 3.27 -6.91
CA ILE A 166 10.42 2.77 -7.72
C ILE A 166 9.90 1.75 -8.71
N GLY A 167 10.30 1.89 -9.95
CA GLY A 167 9.97 1.00 -11.05
C GLY A 167 10.50 1.55 -12.37
N ASN A 168 10.26 0.82 -13.46
CA ASN A 168 10.69 1.24 -14.79
C ASN A 168 9.53 1.88 -15.55
N GLN A 169 8.63 1.09 -16.11
CA GLN A 169 7.51 1.56 -16.92
C GLN A 169 6.19 1.50 -16.13
N ASP A 170 5.38 2.56 -16.20
CA ASP A 170 4.06 2.66 -15.54
C ASP A 170 4.12 2.56 -14.00
N THR A 171 5.18 3.09 -13.39
CA THR A 171 5.48 2.92 -11.96
C THR A 171 4.32 3.29 -11.04
N LEU A 172 3.62 4.41 -11.31
CA LEU A 172 2.49 4.89 -10.52
C LEU A 172 1.22 4.97 -11.38
N LEU A 173 0.24 4.15 -11.05
CA LEU A 173 -1.08 4.14 -11.67
C LEU A 173 -2.11 4.76 -10.72
N ALA A 174 -2.40 6.04 -10.90
CA ALA A 174 -3.49 6.74 -10.23
C ALA A 174 -4.80 6.42 -10.96
N ASP A 175 -5.48 5.36 -10.53
CA ASP A 175 -6.58 4.71 -11.24
C ASP A 175 -7.92 4.99 -10.51
N ALA A 176 -8.61 6.05 -10.92
CA ALA A 176 -9.96 6.32 -10.46
C ALA A 176 -10.97 5.89 -11.54
N SER A 177 -12.09 5.30 -11.15
CA SER A 177 -13.15 5.03 -12.11
C SER A 177 -13.87 6.33 -12.52
N ALA A 178 -14.35 6.40 -13.75
CA ALA A 178 -15.11 7.57 -14.24
C ALA A 178 -16.37 7.86 -13.40
N SER A 179 -16.91 6.85 -12.72
CA SER A 179 -18.09 6.96 -11.87
C SER A 179 -17.78 7.28 -10.40
N VAL A 180 -16.52 7.10 -9.98
CA VAL A 180 -16.07 7.37 -8.60
C VAL A 180 -14.74 8.11 -8.67
N PRO A 181 -14.76 9.45 -8.75
CA PRO A 181 -13.55 10.24 -8.71
C PRO A 181 -12.81 10.03 -7.40
N ALA A 182 -11.49 9.90 -7.47
CA ALA A 182 -10.65 9.72 -6.29
C ALA A 182 -9.75 10.94 -6.07
N ARG A 183 -9.71 11.41 -4.83
CA ARG A 183 -8.77 12.43 -4.37
C ARG A 183 -7.53 11.71 -3.84
N GLN A 184 -6.41 11.93 -4.48
CA GLN A 184 -5.16 11.26 -4.18
C GLN A 184 -4.05 12.29 -4.06
N TYR A 185 -3.32 12.25 -2.97
CA TYR A 185 -2.20 13.14 -2.69
C TYR A 185 -0.90 12.33 -2.58
N TYR A 186 0.12 12.75 -3.37
CA TYR A 186 1.42 12.08 -3.45
C TYR A 186 2.55 13.00 -3.04
#